data_d77703f86dc002c6b7be8b8051d0ebe5
#
_entry.id   d77703f86dc002c6b7be8b8051d0ebe5
#
_cell.length_a   1.000
_cell.length_b   1.000
_cell.length_c   1.000
_cell.angle_alpha   90.00
_cell.angle_beta   90.00
_cell.angle_gamma   90.00
#
_symmetry.space_group_name_H-M   'P 1'
#
loop_
_entity.id
_entity.type
_entity.pdbx_description
1 polymer ?
#
loop_
_entity_poly.entity_id
_entity_poly.type
_entity_poly.pdbx_seq_one_letter_code
_entity_poly.pdbx_strand_id
1 'polypeptide(L)'
;GKSTALNIIAQKLHLLREAPFNQSSFYEDYLELCSFESAAHLPKDSRIITSDDVFDYMLNIRNLNEGIDRKREMLFEEYLDTKFAKFQMKSLDDYEQLKRVNNARRKTQSQFIRSELMDNVREYSNGESAFLYFTEKVTENALFLLDEPENSLSPAKQQELVKFIEDSARFFGCQFVIATHSPFVLAIRGAKIYDLDEEPVDVKRWTELENIRAYYEFFKKHASEF
;
A
#
# COMPACT_ATOMS: atom_id res chain seq x y z
N GLY A 1 17.21 3.91 13.26
CA GLY A 1 17.25 2.51 13.57
C GLY A 1 16.71 1.60 12.47
N LYS A 2 15.54 0.99 12.67
CA LYS A 2 14.99 -0.09 11.82
C LYS A 2 14.79 0.29 10.36
N SER A 3 14.08 1.38 10.09
CA SER A 3 13.81 1.86 8.72
C SER A 3 15.10 2.20 7.97
N THR A 4 16.10 2.75 8.66
CA THR A 4 17.42 3.02 8.06
C THR A 4 18.10 1.71 7.64
N ALA A 5 18.07 0.69 8.50
CA ALA A 5 18.64 -0.62 8.18
C ALA A 5 17.96 -1.26 6.96
N LEU A 6 16.61 -1.25 6.90
CA LEU A 6 15.88 -1.75 5.73
C LEU A 6 16.21 -0.96 4.45
N ASN A 7 16.32 0.36 4.54
CA ASN A 7 16.68 1.19 3.39
C ASN A 7 18.10 0.90 2.88
N ILE A 8 19.07 0.68 3.77
CA ILE A 8 20.43 0.26 3.41
C ILE A 8 20.40 -1.09 2.69
N ILE A 9 19.70 -2.07 3.23
CA ILE A 9 19.53 -3.39 2.60
C ILE A 9 18.90 -3.25 1.22
N ALA A 10 17.80 -2.49 1.11
CA ALA A 10 17.11 -2.28 -0.15
C ALA A 10 18.03 -1.66 -1.23
N GLN A 11 18.84 -0.67 -0.87
CA GLN A 11 19.74 -0.01 -1.81
C GLN A 11 20.92 -0.90 -2.20
N LYS A 12 21.52 -1.62 -1.24
CA LYS A 12 22.61 -2.56 -1.53
C LYS A 12 22.17 -3.71 -2.42
N LEU A 13 20.95 -4.17 -2.27
CA LEU A 13 20.37 -5.25 -3.07
C LEU A 13 19.67 -4.76 -4.34
N HIS A 14 19.65 -3.45 -4.61
CA HIS A 14 18.96 -2.83 -5.74
C HIS A 14 17.49 -3.23 -5.87
N LEU A 15 16.78 -3.28 -4.73
CA LEU A 15 15.38 -3.67 -4.68
C LEU A 15 14.49 -2.59 -5.30
N LEU A 16 13.37 -3.01 -5.88
CA LEU A 16 12.35 -2.11 -6.39
C LEU A 16 11.75 -1.27 -5.25
N ARG A 17 11.49 0.01 -5.53
CA ARG A 17 10.90 0.97 -4.59
C ARG A 17 9.95 1.89 -5.35
N GLU A 18 8.81 2.22 -4.75
CA GLU A 18 7.83 3.16 -5.32
C GLU A 18 7.95 4.54 -4.65
N ALA A 19 7.87 4.62 -3.32
CA ALA A 19 8.03 5.90 -2.63
C ALA A 19 9.50 6.28 -2.45
N PRO A 20 9.85 7.58 -2.60
CA PRO A 20 11.16 8.09 -2.21
C PRO A 20 11.32 7.97 -0.69
N PHE A 21 12.55 7.95 -0.21
CA PHE A 21 12.84 8.00 1.21
C PHE A 21 13.80 9.14 1.55
N ASN A 22 13.66 9.68 2.76
CA ASN A 22 14.55 10.72 3.24
C ASN A 22 15.91 10.14 3.61
N GLN A 23 16.96 10.59 2.93
CA GLN A 23 18.33 10.21 3.27
C GLN A 23 18.85 11.16 4.36
N SER A 24 19.36 10.59 5.45
CA SER A 24 20.15 11.37 6.43
C SER A 24 21.54 11.69 5.84
N SER A 25 22.19 12.73 6.36
CA SER A 25 23.57 13.09 5.93
C SER A 25 24.59 11.97 6.12
N PHE A 26 24.32 11.00 6.99
CA PHE A 26 25.20 9.86 7.28
C PHE A 26 24.85 8.59 6.50
N TYR A 27 23.87 8.66 5.60
CA TYR A 27 23.34 7.47 4.93
C TYR A 27 24.37 6.84 3.98
N GLU A 28 25.11 7.66 3.25
CA GLU A 28 26.16 7.20 2.32
C GLU A 28 27.32 6.53 3.07
N ASP A 29 27.72 7.07 4.22
CA ASP A 29 28.77 6.48 5.07
C ASP A 29 28.36 5.08 5.55
N TYR A 30 27.09 4.91 5.95
CA TYR A 30 26.58 3.58 6.31
C TYR A 30 26.54 2.61 5.14
N LEU A 31 26.18 3.09 3.95
CA LEU A 31 26.21 2.25 2.75
C LEU A 31 27.63 1.74 2.46
N GLU A 32 28.64 2.58 2.56
CA GLU A 32 30.03 2.18 2.31
C GLU A 32 30.52 1.12 3.31
N LEU A 33 30.11 1.23 4.56
CA LEU A 33 30.48 0.27 5.62
C LEU A 33 29.76 -1.07 5.51
N CYS A 34 28.65 -1.14 4.78
CA CYS A 34 27.86 -2.36 4.66
C CYS A 34 28.30 -3.18 3.42
N SER A 35 28.54 -4.47 3.63
CA SER A 35 28.70 -5.45 2.56
C SER A 35 27.66 -6.54 2.70
N PHE A 36 27.35 -7.22 1.62
CA PHE A 36 26.48 -8.40 1.65
C PHE A 36 27.07 -9.52 0.79
N GLU A 37 26.79 -10.73 1.22
CA GLU A 37 27.09 -11.92 0.45
C GLU A 37 25.77 -12.60 0.08
N SER A 38 25.57 -12.88 -1.20
CA SER A 38 24.41 -13.59 -1.69
C SER A 38 24.83 -14.84 -2.43
N ALA A 39 24.27 -15.97 -2.05
CA ALA A 39 24.50 -17.25 -2.73
C ALA A 39 23.72 -17.40 -4.05
N ALA A 40 22.74 -16.55 -4.32
CA ALA A 40 21.87 -16.59 -5.48
C ALA A 40 21.56 -15.20 -6.03
N HIS A 41 21.17 -15.16 -7.32
CA HIS A 41 20.60 -13.94 -7.91
C HIS A 41 19.26 -13.64 -7.25
N LEU A 42 19.09 -12.39 -6.81
CA LEU A 42 17.82 -11.92 -6.29
C LEU A 42 16.77 -11.89 -7.41
N PRO A 43 15.55 -12.36 -7.15
CA PRO A 43 14.46 -12.26 -8.10
C PRO A 43 14.15 -10.81 -8.46
N LYS A 44 13.75 -10.57 -9.72
CA LYS A 44 13.52 -9.20 -10.25
C LYS A 44 12.39 -8.45 -9.55
N ASP A 45 11.41 -9.18 -9.00
CA ASP A 45 10.24 -8.60 -8.33
C ASP A 45 10.49 -8.28 -6.85
N SER A 46 11.72 -8.50 -6.37
CA SER A 46 12.10 -8.20 -4.99
C SER A 46 12.04 -6.69 -4.74
N ARG A 47 11.38 -6.30 -3.65
CA ARG A 47 11.09 -4.90 -3.35
C ARG A 47 11.05 -4.57 -1.88
N ILE A 48 11.13 -3.27 -1.60
CA ILE A 48 10.80 -2.70 -0.31
C ILE A 48 9.41 -2.06 -0.38
N ILE A 49 8.60 -2.28 0.64
CA ILE A 49 7.28 -1.67 0.84
C ILE A 49 7.31 -0.96 2.19
N THR A 50 7.00 0.33 2.17
CA THR A 50 6.98 1.19 3.35
C THR A 50 5.56 1.64 3.67
N SER A 51 5.35 2.19 4.86
CA SER A 51 4.06 2.82 5.21
C SER A 51 3.71 3.99 4.29
N ASP A 52 4.71 4.68 3.75
CA ASP A 52 4.50 5.79 2.79
C ASP A 52 3.92 5.28 1.48
N ASP A 53 4.38 4.12 0.96
CA ASP A 53 3.83 3.50 -0.26
C ASP A 53 2.34 3.19 -0.09
N VAL A 54 1.96 2.65 1.07
CA VAL A 54 0.55 2.34 1.40
C VAL A 54 -0.29 3.62 1.49
N PHE A 55 0.26 4.66 2.12
CA PHE A 55 -0.42 5.94 2.24
C PHE A 55 -0.63 6.62 0.90
N ASP A 56 0.39 6.65 0.05
CA ASP A 56 0.32 7.20 -1.31
C ASP A 56 -0.70 6.45 -2.18
N TYR A 57 -0.75 5.12 -2.07
CA TYR A 57 -1.77 4.30 -2.74
C TYR A 57 -3.20 4.71 -2.32
N MET A 58 -3.45 4.88 -1.02
CA MET A 58 -4.75 5.31 -0.53
C MET A 58 -5.11 6.74 -0.99
N LEU A 59 -4.15 7.67 -0.99
CA LEU A 59 -4.36 9.03 -1.50
C LEU A 59 -4.67 9.03 -2.99
N ASN A 60 -3.98 8.22 -3.78
CA ASN A 60 -4.21 8.12 -5.22
C ASN A 60 -5.62 7.62 -5.54
N ILE A 61 -6.15 6.63 -4.81
CA ILE A 61 -7.55 6.17 -4.98
C ILE A 61 -8.52 7.30 -4.67
N ARG A 62 -8.33 8.04 -3.59
CA ARG A 62 -9.20 9.18 -3.22
C ARG A 62 -9.16 10.29 -4.26
N ASN A 63 -7.97 10.70 -4.70
CA ASN A 63 -7.79 11.72 -5.73
C ASN A 63 -8.45 11.31 -7.06
N LEU A 64 -8.36 10.03 -7.43
CA LEU A 64 -9.00 9.48 -8.61
C LEU A 64 -10.54 9.59 -8.50
N ASN A 65 -11.10 9.19 -7.37
CA ASN A 65 -12.54 9.27 -7.13
C ASN A 65 -13.05 10.72 -7.12
N GLU A 66 -12.33 11.63 -6.47
CA GLU A 66 -12.65 13.06 -6.53
C GLU A 66 -12.61 13.61 -7.96
N GLY A 67 -11.64 13.19 -8.77
CA GLY A 67 -11.56 13.54 -10.18
C GLY A 67 -12.76 13.02 -10.96
N ILE A 68 -13.18 11.79 -10.71
CA ILE A 68 -14.37 11.18 -11.31
C ILE A 68 -15.64 11.95 -10.90
N ASP A 69 -15.77 12.30 -9.62
CA ASP A 69 -16.94 13.03 -9.10
C ASP A 69 -17.05 14.44 -9.70
N ARG A 70 -15.94 15.19 -9.76
CA ARG A 70 -15.90 16.52 -10.44
C ARG A 70 -16.31 16.40 -11.92
N LYS A 71 -15.79 15.40 -12.63
CA LYS A 71 -16.15 15.19 -14.03
C LYS A 71 -17.62 14.78 -14.18
N ARG A 72 -18.17 14.05 -13.20
CA ARG A 72 -19.59 13.71 -13.14
C ARG A 72 -20.46 14.96 -13.00
N GLU A 73 -20.09 15.91 -12.13
CA GLU A 73 -20.79 17.18 -11.96
C GLU A 73 -20.76 18.00 -13.24
N MET A 74 -19.59 18.13 -13.88
CA MET A 74 -19.48 18.83 -15.18
C MET A 74 -20.37 18.19 -16.26
N LEU A 75 -20.38 16.85 -16.35
CA LEU A 75 -21.26 16.14 -17.31
C LEU A 75 -22.74 16.29 -16.98
N PHE A 76 -23.06 16.53 -15.72
CA PHE A 76 -24.43 16.79 -15.26
C PHE A 76 -24.94 18.14 -15.81
N GLU A 77 -24.14 19.18 -15.69
CA GLU A 77 -24.44 20.50 -16.26
C GLU A 77 -24.48 20.44 -17.79
N GLU A 78 -23.46 19.85 -18.40
CA GLU A 78 -23.37 19.72 -19.85
C GLU A 78 -24.53 18.92 -20.47
N TYR A 79 -25.03 17.91 -19.75
CA TYR A 79 -26.19 17.14 -20.24
C TYR A 79 -27.42 18.02 -20.43
N LEU A 80 -27.71 18.90 -19.47
CA LEU A 80 -28.86 19.80 -19.56
C LEU A 80 -28.70 20.78 -20.72
N ASP A 81 -27.54 21.40 -20.85
CA ASP A 81 -27.25 22.32 -21.95
C ASP A 81 -27.31 21.65 -23.29
N THR A 82 -26.71 20.46 -23.40
CA THR A 82 -26.70 19.67 -24.67
C THR A 82 -28.09 19.18 -25.04
N LYS A 83 -28.88 18.70 -24.10
CA LYS A 83 -30.24 18.18 -24.34
C LYS A 83 -31.19 19.23 -24.87
N PHE A 84 -31.08 20.46 -24.33
CA PHE A 84 -31.94 21.59 -24.69
C PHE A 84 -31.35 22.50 -25.78
N ALA A 85 -30.12 22.22 -26.24
CA ALA A 85 -29.47 22.99 -27.29
C ALA A 85 -30.32 23.00 -28.57
N LYS A 86 -30.52 24.22 -29.13
CA LYS A 86 -31.09 24.40 -30.47
C LYS A 86 -29.98 24.23 -31.52
N PHE A 87 -29.51 22.99 -31.66
CA PHE A 87 -28.41 22.69 -32.56
C PHE A 87 -28.92 22.36 -33.99
N GLN A 88 -28.32 22.98 -34.99
CA GLN A 88 -28.52 22.69 -36.40
C GLN A 88 -27.16 22.44 -37.05
N MET A 89 -27.00 21.30 -37.67
CA MET A 89 -25.77 20.94 -38.39
C MET A 89 -25.62 21.85 -39.63
N LYS A 90 -24.45 22.49 -39.76
CA LYS A 90 -24.12 23.36 -40.91
C LYS A 90 -22.98 22.80 -41.75
N SER A 91 -22.14 21.96 -41.20
CA SER A 91 -21.00 21.33 -41.86
C SER A 91 -20.82 19.89 -41.42
N LEU A 92 -19.95 19.13 -42.11
CA LEU A 92 -19.58 17.77 -41.72
C LEU A 92 -18.78 17.75 -40.40
N ASP A 93 -18.11 18.82 -40.09
CA ASP A 93 -17.33 18.94 -38.82
C ASP A 93 -18.26 18.98 -37.60
N ASP A 94 -19.52 19.37 -37.79
CA ASP A 94 -20.53 19.41 -36.71
C ASP A 94 -21.11 18.00 -36.40
N TYR A 95 -20.69 16.96 -37.09
CA TYR A 95 -21.28 15.62 -36.97
C TYR A 95 -21.12 15.02 -35.56
N GLU A 96 -19.97 15.16 -34.95
CA GLU A 96 -19.73 14.65 -33.58
C GLU A 96 -20.60 15.40 -32.55
N GLN A 97 -20.80 16.69 -32.74
CA GLN A 97 -21.66 17.48 -31.86
C GLN A 97 -23.14 17.09 -32.06
N LEU A 98 -23.58 16.85 -33.29
CA LEU A 98 -24.92 16.33 -33.56
C LEU A 98 -25.17 14.98 -32.89
N LYS A 99 -24.19 14.08 -32.96
CA LYS A 99 -24.24 12.77 -32.33
C LYS A 99 -24.37 12.89 -30.80
N ARG A 100 -23.65 13.82 -30.20
CA ARG A 100 -23.67 14.10 -28.76
C ARG A 100 -25.04 14.65 -28.33
N VAL A 101 -25.60 15.60 -29.06
CA VAL A 101 -26.97 16.14 -28.81
C VAL A 101 -28.01 15.05 -28.92
N ASN A 102 -27.97 14.21 -29.99
CA ASN A 102 -28.90 13.11 -30.17
C ASN A 102 -28.77 12.05 -29.05
N ASN A 103 -27.54 11.78 -28.57
CA ASN A 103 -27.28 10.88 -27.44
C ASN A 103 -27.91 11.42 -26.16
N ALA A 104 -27.70 12.71 -25.85
CA ALA A 104 -28.30 13.37 -24.70
C ALA A 104 -29.84 13.39 -24.74
N ARG A 105 -30.43 13.52 -25.92
CA ARG A 105 -31.92 13.51 -26.11
C ARG A 105 -32.52 12.12 -25.94
N ARG A 106 -31.78 11.07 -26.31
CA ARG A 106 -32.26 9.67 -26.30
C ARG A 106 -32.06 8.99 -24.93
N LYS A 107 -31.08 9.43 -24.17
CA LYS A 107 -30.71 8.81 -22.87
C LYS A 107 -31.29 9.63 -21.72
N THR A 108 -31.52 8.93 -20.59
CA THR A 108 -31.69 9.61 -19.31
C THR A 108 -30.35 10.19 -18.90
N GLN A 109 -30.36 11.17 -18.00
CA GLN A 109 -29.17 11.79 -17.48
C GLN A 109 -28.16 10.76 -16.92
N SER A 110 -28.64 9.80 -16.11
CA SER A 110 -27.80 8.74 -15.54
C SER A 110 -27.19 7.82 -16.61
N GLN A 111 -27.95 7.51 -17.67
CA GLN A 111 -27.43 6.72 -18.79
C GLN A 111 -26.41 7.47 -19.64
N PHE A 112 -26.61 8.79 -19.82
CA PHE A 112 -25.65 9.63 -20.51
C PHE A 112 -24.32 9.70 -19.76
N ILE A 113 -24.36 10.01 -18.46
CA ILE A 113 -23.16 10.10 -17.61
C ILE A 113 -22.43 8.77 -17.56
N ARG A 114 -23.12 7.63 -17.35
CA ARG A 114 -22.49 6.30 -17.37
C ARG A 114 -21.85 5.92 -18.69
N SER A 115 -22.31 6.49 -19.80
CA SER A 115 -21.69 6.22 -21.11
C SER A 115 -20.42 7.04 -21.38
N GLU A 116 -20.19 8.11 -20.62
CA GLU A 116 -19.07 9.04 -20.77
C GLU A 116 -18.04 8.95 -19.61
N LEU A 117 -18.42 8.32 -18.52
CA LEU A 117 -17.60 8.28 -17.30
C LEU A 117 -17.54 6.86 -16.73
N MET A 118 -16.35 6.46 -16.28
CA MET A 118 -16.16 5.23 -15.51
C MET A 118 -16.76 5.35 -14.10
N ASP A 119 -17.13 4.22 -13.51
CA ASP A 119 -17.57 4.18 -12.12
C ASP A 119 -16.41 4.52 -11.17
N ASN A 120 -16.74 5.03 -9.99
CA ASN A 120 -15.76 5.27 -8.94
C ASN A 120 -15.07 3.95 -8.57
N VAL A 121 -13.79 4.03 -8.30
CA VAL A 121 -13.06 2.92 -7.70
C VAL A 121 -13.63 2.69 -6.30
N ARG A 122 -13.90 1.42 -5.96
CA ARG A 122 -14.45 1.10 -4.65
C ARG A 122 -13.51 1.59 -3.54
N GLU A 123 -14.02 2.42 -2.67
CA GLU A 123 -13.31 2.84 -1.48
C GLU A 123 -13.46 1.77 -0.40
N TYR A 124 -12.34 1.39 0.16
CA TYR A 124 -12.24 0.51 1.30
C TYR A 124 -11.84 1.32 2.55
N SER A 125 -12.03 0.76 3.73
CA SER A 125 -11.42 1.33 4.93
C SER A 125 -9.89 1.39 4.77
N ASN A 126 -9.23 2.28 5.49
CA ASN A 126 -7.76 2.41 5.39
C ASN A 126 -7.04 1.06 5.59
N GLY A 127 -7.49 0.26 6.57
CA GLY A 127 -6.92 -1.06 6.82
C GLY A 127 -7.20 -2.08 5.71
N GLU A 128 -8.35 -2.02 5.04
CA GLU A 128 -8.63 -2.88 3.89
C GLU A 128 -7.81 -2.47 2.67
N SER A 129 -7.68 -1.16 2.41
CA SER A 129 -6.84 -0.64 1.32
C SER A 129 -5.37 -1.00 1.52
N ALA A 130 -4.85 -0.88 2.74
CA ALA A 130 -3.50 -1.28 3.08
C ALA A 130 -3.28 -2.79 2.86
N PHE A 131 -4.21 -3.62 3.31
CA PHE A 131 -4.13 -5.07 3.11
C PHE A 131 -4.18 -5.45 1.62
N LEU A 132 -5.06 -4.81 0.83
CA LEU A 132 -5.11 -5.01 -0.63
C LEU A 132 -3.79 -4.64 -1.30
N TYR A 133 -3.20 -3.51 -0.92
CA TYR A 133 -1.90 -3.10 -1.45
C TYR A 133 -0.83 -4.18 -1.23
N PHE A 134 -0.71 -4.73 -0.03
CA PHE A 134 0.23 -5.83 0.23
C PHE A 134 -0.05 -7.06 -0.63
N THR A 135 -1.31 -7.47 -0.76
CA THR A 135 -1.69 -8.64 -1.57
C THR A 135 -1.44 -8.45 -3.06
N GLU A 136 -1.51 -7.22 -3.57
CA GLU A 136 -1.19 -6.90 -4.96
C GLU A 136 0.33 -6.85 -5.23
N LYS A 137 1.10 -6.35 -4.27
CA LYS A 137 2.55 -6.12 -4.45
C LYS A 137 3.41 -7.34 -4.11
N VAL A 138 2.93 -8.25 -3.28
CA VAL A 138 3.66 -9.47 -2.92
C VAL A 138 3.41 -10.54 -3.98
N THR A 139 4.45 -10.81 -4.76
CA THR A 139 4.47 -11.83 -5.82
C THR A 139 5.25 -13.06 -5.37
N GLU A 140 5.13 -14.16 -6.10
CA GLU A 140 5.84 -15.42 -5.79
C GLU A 140 7.37 -15.30 -6.00
N ASN A 141 8.12 -16.11 -5.26
CA ASN A 141 9.57 -16.29 -5.42
C ASN A 141 10.37 -14.97 -5.35
N ALA A 142 10.10 -14.12 -4.39
CA ALA A 142 10.76 -12.82 -4.26
C ALA A 142 11.10 -12.48 -2.80
N LEU A 143 12.01 -11.50 -2.63
CA LEU A 143 12.38 -10.92 -1.35
C LEU A 143 11.60 -9.63 -1.11
N PHE A 144 10.93 -9.55 0.03
CA PHE A 144 10.17 -8.37 0.46
C PHE A 144 10.76 -7.79 1.75
N LEU A 145 11.08 -6.51 1.70
CA LEU A 145 11.38 -5.72 2.89
C LEU A 145 10.12 -4.93 3.25
N LEU A 146 9.61 -5.09 4.47
CA LEU A 146 8.41 -4.39 4.95
C LEU A 146 8.77 -3.48 6.11
N ASP A 147 8.48 -2.18 5.97
CA ASP A 147 8.73 -1.19 7.02
C ASP A 147 7.41 -0.78 7.67
N GLU A 148 7.22 -1.21 8.91
CA GLU A 148 6.01 -0.99 9.73
C GLU A 148 4.70 -1.33 8.99
N PRO A 149 4.59 -2.56 8.45
CA PRO A 149 3.41 -2.94 7.66
C PRO A 149 2.11 -2.95 8.46
N GLU A 150 2.21 -2.92 9.78
CA GLU A 150 1.06 -2.81 10.71
C GLU A 150 0.42 -1.43 10.74
N ASN A 151 1.09 -0.38 10.24
CA ASN A 151 0.54 0.96 10.25
C ASN A 151 -0.77 1.01 9.47
N SER A 152 -1.77 1.67 10.05
CA SER A 152 -3.15 1.74 9.53
C SER A 152 -3.95 0.43 9.58
N LEU A 153 -3.40 -0.67 10.11
CA LEU A 153 -4.11 -1.95 10.27
C LEU A 153 -4.70 -2.12 11.68
N SER A 154 -5.98 -2.49 11.74
CA SER A 154 -6.59 -2.95 12.98
C SER A 154 -5.94 -4.27 13.45
N PRO A 155 -6.04 -4.64 14.75
CA PRO A 155 -5.50 -5.91 15.26
C PRO A 155 -5.96 -7.14 14.46
N ALA A 156 -7.22 -7.17 14.02
CA ALA A 156 -7.73 -8.25 13.18
C ALA A 156 -7.04 -8.29 11.81
N LYS A 157 -6.83 -7.12 11.17
CA LYS A 157 -6.13 -7.03 9.89
C LYS A 157 -4.63 -7.34 10.00
N GLN A 158 -4.00 -7.01 11.13
CA GLN A 158 -2.62 -7.43 11.40
C GLN A 158 -2.51 -8.97 11.48
N GLN A 159 -3.49 -9.66 12.07
CA GLN A 159 -3.51 -11.12 12.09
C GLN A 159 -3.74 -11.73 10.70
N GLU A 160 -4.59 -11.11 9.86
CA GLU A 160 -4.73 -11.51 8.45
C GLU A 160 -3.42 -11.33 7.66
N LEU A 161 -2.73 -10.20 7.88
CA LEU A 161 -1.42 -9.94 7.26
C LEU A 161 -0.37 -10.97 7.71
N VAL A 162 -0.32 -11.30 9.00
CA VAL A 162 0.58 -12.35 9.53
C VAL A 162 0.34 -13.67 8.80
N LYS A 163 -0.92 -14.10 8.70
CA LYS A 163 -1.27 -15.32 7.98
C LYS A 163 -0.84 -15.26 6.50
N PHE A 164 -1.08 -14.14 5.84
CA PHE A 164 -0.67 -13.94 4.45
C PHE A 164 0.86 -14.04 4.29
N ILE A 165 1.65 -13.44 5.19
CA ILE A 165 3.12 -13.52 5.19
C ILE A 165 3.59 -14.97 5.42
N GLU A 166 3.01 -15.67 6.41
CA GLU A 166 3.34 -17.07 6.69
C GLU A 166 3.03 -17.97 5.50
N ASP A 167 1.87 -17.81 4.87
CA ASP A 167 1.47 -18.60 3.69
C ASP A 167 2.36 -18.27 2.48
N SER A 168 2.69 -17.00 2.26
CA SER A 168 3.58 -16.56 1.18
C SER A 168 5.01 -17.12 1.34
N ALA A 169 5.54 -17.09 2.57
CA ALA A 169 6.85 -17.66 2.84
C ALA A 169 6.88 -19.20 2.71
N ARG A 170 5.79 -19.87 3.12
CA ARG A 170 5.73 -21.33 3.16
C ARG A 170 5.46 -21.96 1.80
N PHE A 171 4.57 -21.37 1.01
CA PHE A 171 4.02 -22.00 -0.19
C PHE A 171 4.43 -21.32 -1.49
N PHE A 172 4.83 -20.04 -1.44
CA PHE A 172 5.11 -19.25 -2.64
C PHE A 172 6.57 -18.79 -2.75
N GLY A 173 7.46 -19.38 -1.95
CA GLY A 173 8.90 -19.13 -2.04
C GLY A 173 9.32 -17.71 -1.70
N CYS A 174 8.49 -16.96 -0.97
CA CYS A 174 8.80 -15.60 -0.57
C CYS A 174 9.72 -15.58 0.65
N GLN A 175 10.61 -14.59 0.69
CA GLN A 175 11.39 -14.25 1.88
C GLN A 175 11.00 -12.85 2.35
N PHE A 176 10.88 -12.68 3.67
CA PHE A 176 10.53 -11.40 4.26
C PHE A 176 11.60 -10.93 5.25
N VAL A 177 11.90 -9.63 5.21
CA VAL A 177 12.65 -8.90 6.25
C VAL A 177 11.76 -7.76 6.71
N ILE A 178 11.34 -7.77 7.97
CA ILE A 178 10.27 -6.89 8.46
C ILE A 178 10.78 -6.06 9.62
N ALA A 179 10.67 -4.74 9.52
CA ALA A 179 10.80 -3.83 10.65
C ALA A 179 9.41 -3.58 11.23
N THR A 180 9.21 -3.88 12.50
CA THR A 180 7.89 -3.80 13.13
C THR A 180 7.98 -3.53 14.63
N HIS A 181 6.90 -2.98 15.16
CA HIS A 181 6.62 -2.90 16.59
C HIS A 181 5.39 -3.75 16.99
N SER A 182 4.70 -4.34 16.03
CA SER A 182 3.48 -5.11 16.27
C SER A 182 3.75 -6.43 17.00
N PRO A 183 3.09 -6.70 18.12
CA PRO A 183 3.19 -8.00 18.80
C PRO A 183 2.69 -9.15 17.91
N PHE A 184 1.74 -8.90 16.99
CA PHE A 184 1.23 -9.91 16.07
C PHE A 184 2.27 -10.31 15.03
N VAL A 185 2.96 -9.34 14.44
CA VAL A 185 4.01 -9.58 13.43
C VAL A 185 5.25 -10.20 14.08
N LEU A 186 5.65 -9.72 15.27
CA LEU A 186 6.77 -10.29 16.02
C LEU A 186 6.52 -11.75 16.45
N ALA A 187 5.26 -12.16 16.59
CA ALA A 187 4.90 -13.53 16.96
C ALA A 187 4.85 -14.53 15.78
N ILE A 188 5.23 -14.13 14.56
CA ILE A 188 5.31 -15.02 13.38
C ILE A 188 6.18 -16.24 13.69
N ARG A 189 5.64 -17.41 13.42
CA ARG A 189 6.31 -18.69 13.73
C ARG A 189 7.55 -18.90 12.87
N GLY A 190 8.67 -19.18 13.56
CA GLY A 190 9.93 -19.46 12.88
C GLY A 190 10.67 -18.21 12.40
N ALA A 191 10.15 -17.01 12.67
CA ALA A 191 10.85 -15.77 12.39
C ALA A 191 12.08 -15.65 13.31
N LYS A 192 13.19 -15.17 12.74
CA LYS A 192 14.39 -14.78 13.48
C LYS A 192 14.31 -13.30 13.77
N ILE A 193 14.34 -12.93 15.05
CA ILE A 193 14.14 -11.56 15.50
C ILE A 193 15.48 -10.99 15.95
N TYR A 194 15.88 -9.89 15.34
CA TYR A 194 17.05 -9.11 15.75
C TYR A 194 16.59 -7.91 16.55
N ASP A 195 17.04 -7.81 17.80
CA ASP A 195 16.80 -6.65 18.65
C ASP A 195 17.86 -5.59 18.35
N LEU A 196 17.44 -4.49 17.73
CA LEU A 196 18.33 -3.39 17.34
C LEU A 196 18.48 -2.33 18.45
N ASP A 197 17.80 -2.49 19.57
CA ASP A 197 17.88 -1.57 20.71
C ASP A 197 19.01 -1.95 21.69
N GLU A 198 19.67 -3.10 21.47
CA GLU A 198 20.82 -3.56 22.25
C GLU A 198 22.14 -3.52 21.47
N GLU A 199 23.23 -3.30 22.18
CA GLU A 199 24.60 -3.34 21.67
C GLU A 199 25.45 -4.40 22.45
N PRO A 200 25.94 -5.44 21.75
CA PRO A 200 25.73 -5.75 20.33
C PRO A 200 24.30 -6.23 20.02
N VAL A 201 23.87 -6.03 18.78
CA VAL A 201 22.58 -6.55 18.28
C VAL A 201 22.52 -8.06 18.51
N ASP A 202 21.49 -8.54 19.18
CA ASP A 202 21.30 -9.94 19.49
C ASP A 202 19.97 -10.49 18.97
N VAL A 203 19.89 -11.81 18.90
CA VAL A 203 18.70 -12.55 18.50
C VAL A 203 17.89 -12.93 19.72
N LYS A 204 16.64 -12.44 19.78
CA LYS A 204 15.74 -12.68 20.91
C LYS A 204 14.46 -13.40 20.49
N ARG A 205 13.80 -13.99 21.48
CA ARG A 205 12.40 -14.37 21.32
C ARG A 205 11.54 -13.12 21.41
N TRP A 206 10.45 -13.10 20.66
CA TRP A 206 9.52 -11.95 20.70
C TRP A 206 9.01 -11.63 22.11
N THR A 207 8.89 -12.63 22.98
CA THR A 207 8.46 -12.47 24.38
C THR A 207 9.51 -11.83 25.30
N GLU A 208 10.75 -11.71 24.85
CA GLU A 208 11.87 -11.14 25.61
C GLU A 208 12.08 -9.66 25.28
N LEU A 209 11.46 -9.17 24.20
CA LEU A 209 11.56 -7.78 23.78
C LEU A 209 10.90 -6.84 24.80
N GLU A 210 11.54 -5.72 25.09
CA GLU A 210 11.09 -4.77 26.11
C GLU A 210 9.68 -4.23 25.81
N ASN A 211 9.40 -3.83 24.57
CA ASN A 211 8.09 -3.35 24.15
C ASN A 211 6.99 -4.40 24.37
N ILE A 212 7.28 -5.67 24.08
CA ILE A 212 6.30 -6.77 24.27
C ILE A 212 6.06 -7.03 25.74
N ARG A 213 7.11 -6.98 26.56
CA ARG A 213 6.98 -7.11 28.00
C ARG A 213 6.17 -5.97 28.61
N ALA A 214 6.32 -4.74 28.09
CA ALA A 214 5.50 -3.62 28.51
C ALA A 214 4.00 -3.85 28.23
N TYR A 215 3.64 -4.36 27.02
CA TYR A 215 2.26 -4.76 26.72
C TYR A 215 1.75 -5.85 27.67
N TYR A 216 2.56 -6.88 27.91
CA TYR A 216 2.18 -7.99 28.78
C TYR A 216 1.90 -7.51 30.22
N GLU A 217 2.78 -6.71 30.80
CA GLU A 217 2.59 -6.17 32.16
C GLU A 217 1.38 -5.22 32.23
N PHE A 218 1.14 -4.43 31.20
CA PHE A 218 -0.05 -3.58 31.11
C PHE A 218 -1.33 -4.42 31.17
N PHE A 219 -1.48 -5.41 30.30
CA PHE A 219 -2.67 -6.26 30.26
C PHE A 219 -2.82 -7.12 31.51
N LYS A 220 -1.72 -7.60 32.07
CA LYS A 220 -1.72 -8.34 33.32
C LYS A 220 -2.24 -7.49 34.49
N LYS A 221 -1.83 -6.22 34.56
CA LYS A 221 -2.28 -5.27 35.59
C LYS A 221 -3.80 -5.01 35.48
N HIS A 222 -4.34 -5.00 34.30
CA HIS A 222 -5.75 -4.73 34.02
C HIS A 222 -6.57 -5.99 33.75
N ALA A 223 -6.05 -7.19 34.06
CA ALA A 223 -6.72 -8.45 33.76
C ALA A 223 -8.10 -8.60 34.39
N SER A 224 -8.36 -7.92 35.52
CA SER A 224 -9.68 -7.94 36.18
C SER A 224 -10.74 -7.09 35.47
N GLU A 225 -10.38 -6.32 34.46
CA GLU A 225 -11.28 -5.47 33.69
C GLU A 225 -11.84 -6.21 32.43
N PHE A 226 -11.28 -7.38 32.12
CA PHE A 226 -11.68 -8.25 31.00
C PHE A 226 -12.45 -9.48 31.50
#